data_0f4ed216374c3fe0917bca40c84e878b
#
_entry.id   0f4ed216374c3fe0917bca40c84e878b
#
_cell.length_a   1.000
_cell.length_b   1.000
_cell.length_c   1.000
_cell.angle_alpha   90.00
_cell.angle_beta   90.00
_cell.angle_gamma   90.00
#
_symmetry.space_group_name_H-M   'P 1'
#
loop_
_entity.id
_entity.type
_entity.pdbx_description
1 polymer ?
#
loop_
_entity_poly.entity_id
_entity_poly.type
_entity_poly.pdbx_seq_one_letter_code
_entity_poly.pdbx_strand_id
1 'polypeptide(L)'
;MDPKSEVLLRQYDYLSGRVLLVNTPTDELLAECGESIRPFVWTWNYNDFQYFQSQQAQIHFGAEFPDQEFDQAVIFVPKSKELLNYLIHNIAARLKQGSSVFLVGEKKGGVERAAKQLQAYGKLIKLDSARHCQLWQLTLDCTVEAKALADWAQTYTVATPKGDLQICALPGVFSQDHLDVGTAVFLPYLSQVTSGKIADFGCGAGVISAYLAKLNPENRIFALDVDAFALASTQMTFEKNQLSPQQLEIKAVSGIEDAPLFLHAIVSNPPFHQGIQTNYAASETLCKTSRRHLKSGGELWIVANRFLNYPILIEQSFGQCTVKTDQQGFKVLFASTQKNAKES
;
A
#
# COMPACT_ATOMS: atom_id res chain seq x y z
N MET A 1 -23.75 5.28 -1.44
CA MET A 1 -23.23 4.05 -2.07
C MET A 1 -22.35 4.42 -3.27
N ASP A 2 -21.20 3.76 -3.42
CA ASP A 2 -20.30 3.92 -4.59
C ASP A 2 -21.02 3.45 -5.87
N PRO A 3 -20.90 4.16 -7.02
CA PRO A 3 -21.50 3.75 -8.28
C PRO A 3 -21.15 2.32 -8.72
N LYS A 4 -19.98 1.81 -8.37
CA LYS A 4 -19.58 0.42 -8.64
C LYS A 4 -20.43 -0.57 -7.85
N SER A 5 -20.68 -0.29 -6.59
CA SER A 5 -21.56 -1.11 -5.73
C SER A 5 -23.02 -1.08 -6.22
N GLU A 6 -23.52 0.09 -6.66
CA GLU A 6 -24.87 0.18 -7.26
C GLU A 6 -25.01 -0.69 -8.51
N VAL A 7 -24.01 -0.68 -9.40
CA VAL A 7 -24.04 -1.48 -10.63
C VAL A 7 -23.97 -2.98 -10.32
N LEU A 8 -23.21 -3.39 -9.32
CA LEU A 8 -23.16 -4.79 -8.86
C LEU A 8 -24.52 -5.23 -8.31
N LEU A 9 -25.14 -4.44 -7.43
CA LEU A 9 -26.43 -4.74 -6.81
C LEU A 9 -27.58 -4.85 -7.82
N ARG A 10 -27.54 -4.10 -8.93
CA ARG A 10 -28.52 -4.25 -10.02
C ARG A 10 -28.51 -5.62 -10.67
N GLN A 11 -27.43 -6.36 -10.54
CA GLN A 11 -27.24 -7.69 -11.09
C GLN A 11 -27.03 -8.73 -9.97
N TYR A 12 -27.58 -8.45 -8.78
CA TYR A 12 -27.40 -9.26 -7.58
C TYR A 12 -27.80 -10.71 -7.77
N ASP A 13 -28.83 -11.01 -8.59
CA ASP A 13 -29.33 -12.35 -8.87
C ASP A 13 -28.28 -13.29 -9.53
N TYR A 14 -27.19 -12.73 -10.07
CA TYR A 14 -26.06 -13.52 -10.58
C TYR A 14 -25.11 -14.01 -9.48
N LEU A 15 -25.23 -13.48 -8.25
CA LEU A 15 -24.37 -13.81 -7.13
C LEU A 15 -25.00 -14.90 -6.28
N SER A 16 -24.20 -15.91 -5.90
CA SER A 16 -24.64 -17.00 -5.04
C SER A 16 -23.49 -17.67 -4.29
N GLY A 17 -23.81 -18.28 -3.16
CA GLY A 17 -22.85 -19.03 -2.37
C GLY A 17 -21.84 -18.16 -1.62
N ARG A 18 -20.60 -18.63 -1.49
CA ARG A 18 -19.52 -17.88 -0.85
C ARG A 18 -18.80 -17.00 -1.88
N VAL A 19 -18.97 -15.70 -1.75
CA VAL A 19 -18.48 -14.71 -2.73
C VAL A 19 -17.29 -13.94 -2.16
N LEU A 20 -16.14 -14.05 -2.84
CA LEU A 20 -14.96 -13.23 -2.54
C LEU A 20 -15.13 -11.83 -3.15
N LEU A 21 -15.19 -10.81 -2.31
CA LEU A 21 -15.25 -9.41 -2.71
C LEU A 21 -13.86 -8.79 -2.59
N VAL A 22 -13.26 -8.38 -3.71
CA VAL A 22 -11.87 -7.93 -3.80
C VAL A 22 -11.79 -6.44 -4.08
N ASN A 23 -11.05 -5.68 -3.26
CA ASN A 23 -10.92 -4.23 -3.38
C ASN A 23 -12.27 -3.49 -3.28
N THR A 24 -13.11 -3.95 -2.37
CA THR A 24 -14.48 -3.47 -2.18
C THR A 24 -14.50 -2.03 -1.70
N PRO A 25 -15.37 -1.17 -2.26
CA PRO A 25 -15.57 0.18 -1.72
C PRO A 25 -16.04 0.14 -0.26
N THR A 26 -15.58 1.09 0.54
CA THR A 26 -16.02 1.26 1.94
C THR A 26 -17.36 1.99 1.99
N ASP A 27 -18.42 1.28 1.68
CA ASP A 27 -19.80 1.77 1.62
C ASP A 27 -20.80 0.73 2.18
N GLU A 28 -22.09 0.93 1.94
CA GLU A 28 -23.17 0.09 2.46
C GLU A 28 -23.38 -1.22 1.69
N LEU A 29 -22.52 -1.59 0.72
CA LEU A 29 -22.71 -2.77 -0.13
C LEU A 29 -22.98 -4.05 0.69
N LEU A 30 -22.22 -4.29 1.76
CA LEU A 30 -22.37 -5.51 2.56
C LEU A 30 -23.72 -5.56 3.30
N ALA A 31 -24.26 -4.41 3.70
CA ALA A 31 -25.56 -4.32 4.37
C ALA A 31 -26.72 -4.61 3.41
N GLU A 32 -26.53 -4.35 2.11
CA GLU A 32 -27.52 -4.65 1.06
C GLU A 32 -27.44 -6.10 0.55
N CYS A 33 -26.42 -6.87 0.97
CA CYS A 33 -26.31 -8.28 0.59
C CYS A 33 -27.34 -9.11 1.34
N GLY A 34 -28.22 -9.81 0.60
CA GLY A 34 -29.19 -10.73 1.15
C GLY A 34 -28.59 -12.12 1.48
N GLU A 35 -29.45 -13.03 1.93
CA GLU A 35 -29.07 -14.36 2.39
C GLU A 35 -28.55 -15.31 1.29
N SER A 36 -28.72 -14.94 0.00
CA SER A 36 -28.25 -15.75 -1.14
C SER A 36 -26.74 -15.84 -1.26
N ILE A 37 -26.01 -14.90 -0.65
CA ILE A 37 -24.54 -14.90 -0.64
C ILE A 37 -23.98 -14.85 0.78
N ARG A 38 -22.78 -15.36 0.92
CA ARG A 38 -21.93 -15.21 2.10
C ARG A 38 -20.69 -14.40 1.68
N PRO A 39 -20.73 -13.06 1.83
CA PRO A 39 -19.65 -12.21 1.39
C PRO A 39 -18.42 -12.38 2.27
N PHE A 40 -17.25 -12.38 1.64
CA PHE A 40 -15.95 -12.37 2.29
C PHE A 40 -15.07 -11.32 1.61
N VAL A 41 -14.56 -10.35 2.36
CA VAL A 41 -13.78 -9.24 1.81
C VAL A 41 -12.29 -9.57 1.82
N TRP A 42 -11.62 -9.32 0.71
CA TRP A 42 -10.16 -9.30 0.62
C TRP A 42 -9.69 -7.90 0.29
N THR A 43 -8.93 -7.32 1.21
CA THR A 43 -8.31 -6.00 1.04
C THR A 43 -6.83 -6.04 1.42
N TRP A 44 -6.05 -5.16 0.84
CA TRP A 44 -4.66 -4.89 1.20
C TRP A 44 -4.47 -3.48 1.77
N ASN A 45 -5.52 -2.68 1.82
CA ASN A 45 -5.52 -1.36 2.46
C ASN A 45 -5.99 -1.48 3.91
N TYR A 46 -5.16 -1.03 4.85
CA TYR A 46 -5.44 -1.18 6.28
C TYR A 46 -6.63 -0.32 6.75
N ASN A 47 -6.87 0.85 6.12
CA ASN A 47 -8.05 1.66 6.42
C ASN A 47 -9.34 0.93 6.04
N ASP A 48 -9.35 0.29 4.87
CA ASP A 48 -10.50 -0.50 4.41
C ASP A 48 -10.70 -1.71 5.32
N PHE A 49 -9.60 -2.37 5.74
CA PHE A 49 -9.65 -3.46 6.71
C PHE A 49 -10.33 -3.02 8.01
N GLN A 50 -9.91 -1.89 8.60
CA GLN A 50 -10.50 -1.37 9.82
C GLN A 50 -11.98 -1.02 9.63
N TYR A 51 -12.35 -0.43 8.49
CA TYR A 51 -13.75 -0.14 8.16
C TYR A 51 -14.60 -1.42 8.16
N PHE A 52 -14.23 -2.42 7.39
CA PHE A 52 -15.00 -3.66 7.30
C PHE A 52 -14.98 -4.48 8.61
N GLN A 53 -13.88 -4.43 9.35
CA GLN A 53 -13.80 -5.05 10.67
C GLN A 53 -14.80 -4.40 11.64
N SER A 54 -14.96 -3.08 11.60
CA SER A 54 -15.95 -2.36 12.42
C SER A 54 -17.40 -2.74 12.07
N GLN A 55 -17.64 -3.19 10.81
CA GLN A 55 -18.91 -3.72 10.35
C GLN A 55 -19.09 -5.22 10.66
N GLN A 56 -18.16 -5.85 11.37
CA GLN A 56 -18.15 -7.28 11.69
C GLN A 56 -18.15 -8.18 10.44
N ALA A 57 -17.62 -7.69 9.32
CA ALA A 57 -17.51 -8.45 8.08
C ALA A 57 -16.49 -9.59 8.21
N GLN A 58 -16.71 -10.67 7.46
CA GLN A 58 -15.66 -11.66 7.23
C GLN A 58 -14.64 -11.05 6.27
N ILE A 59 -13.40 -10.90 6.74
CA ILE A 59 -12.37 -10.12 6.04
C ILE A 59 -10.98 -10.73 6.16
N HIS A 60 -10.20 -10.61 5.11
CA HIS A 60 -8.77 -10.87 5.07
C HIS A 60 -8.01 -9.58 4.69
N PHE A 61 -7.01 -9.24 5.48
CA PHE A 61 -6.01 -8.21 5.17
C PHE A 61 -4.69 -8.86 4.82
N GLY A 62 -4.21 -8.64 3.61
CA GLY A 62 -2.93 -9.21 3.17
C GLY A 62 -2.73 -9.11 1.66
N ALA A 63 -1.48 -9.38 1.24
CA ALA A 63 -1.12 -9.47 -0.17
C ALA A 63 -1.49 -10.83 -0.77
N GLU A 64 -1.52 -11.89 0.02
CA GLU A 64 -1.82 -13.25 -0.44
C GLU A 64 -3.33 -13.50 -0.51
N PHE A 65 -3.71 -14.43 -1.41
CA PHE A 65 -5.09 -14.90 -1.51
C PHE A 65 -5.53 -15.54 -0.18
N PRO A 66 -6.76 -15.26 0.31
CA PRO A 66 -7.26 -15.86 1.56
C PRO A 66 -7.25 -17.38 1.51
N ASP A 67 -6.80 -18.03 2.60
CA ASP A 67 -6.78 -19.50 2.73
C ASP A 67 -8.19 -20.05 3.00
N GLN A 68 -9.07 -19.91 2.01
CA GLN A 68 -10.46 -20.33 2.05
C GLN A 68 -10.98 -20.64 0.65
N GLU A 69 -12.04 -21.47 0.56
CA GLU A 69 -12.72 -21.76 -0.69
C GLU A 69 -13.84 -20.77 -0.96
N PHE A 70 -14.02 -20.40 -2.25
CA PHE A 70 -15.06 -19.51 -2.73
C PHE A 70 -15.75 -20.11 -3.94
N ASP A 71 -17.05 -19.82 -4.09
CA ASP A 71 -17.84 -20.22 -5.26
C ASP A 71 -17.71 -19.23 -6.41
N GLN A 72 -17.59 -17.93 -6.06
CA GLN A 72 -17.49 -16.81 -7.00
C GLN A 72 -16.57 -15.74 -6.46
N ALA A 73 -16.13 -14.84 -7.34
CA ALA A 73 -15.39 -13.64 -6.94
C ALA A 73 -15.91 -12.39 -7.66
N VAL A 74 -15.84 -11.25 -6.99
CA VAL A 74 -16.08 -9.92 -7.56
C VAL A 74 -14.83 -9.08 -7.38
N ILE A 75 -14.26 -8.56 -8.46
CA ILE A 75 -13.10 -7.68 -8.45
C ILE A 75 -13.55 -6.26 -8.75
N PHE A 76 -13.41 -5.38 -7.77
CA PHE A 76 -13.47 -3.94 -8.00
C PHE A 76 -12.13 -3.48 -8.57
N VAL A 77 -12.11 -3.08 -9.83
CA VAL A 77 -10.89 -2.86 -10.63
C VAL A 77 -9.93 -1.90 -9.93
N PRO A 78 -8.70 -2.36 -9.57
CA PRO A 78 -7.68 -1.48 -9.02
C PRO A 78 -7.08 -0.59 -10.12
N LYS A 79 -6.41 0.49 -9.72
CA LYS A 79 -5.74 1.41 -10.66
C LYS A 79 -4.52 0.76 -11.35
N SER A 80 -3.79 -0.10 -10.64
CA SER A 80 -2.61 -0.79 -11.17
C SER A 80 -3.02 -1.98 -12.02
N LYS A 81 -2.51 -2.01 -13.26
CA LYS A 81 -2.69 -3.12 -14.20
C LYS A 81 -1.98 -4.39 -13.70
N GLU A 82 -0.80 -4.23 -13.15
CA GLU A 82 0.04 -5.31 -12.62
C GLU A 82 -0.65 -5.98 -11.44
N LEU A 83 -1.25 -5.18 -10.54
CA LEU A 83 -2.03 -5.69 -9.42
C LEU A 83 -3.29 -6.42 -9.91
N LEU A 84 -3.99 -5.89 -10.89
CA LEU A 84 -5.15 -6.58 -11.48
C LEU A 84 -4.74 -7.95 -12.07
N ASN A 85 -3.62 -8.03 -12.79
CA ASN A 85 -3.11 -9.29 -13.33
C ASN A 85 -2.83 -10.32 -12.22
N TYR A 86 -2.22 -9.86 -11.11
CA TYR A 86 -1.98 -10.68 -9.92
C TYR A 86 -3.29 -11.23 -9.36
N LEU A 87 -4.28 -10.36 -9.14
CA LEU A 87 -5.58 -10.72 -8.56
C LEU A 87 -6.33 -11.73 -9.41
N ILE A 88 -6.46 -11.46 -10.72
CA ILE A 88 -7.15 -12.35 -11.66
C ILE A 88 -6.52 -13.73 -11.69
N HIS A 89 -5.18 -13.79 -11.82
CA HIS A 89 -4.46 -15.05 -11.87
C HIS A 89 -4.66 -15.89 -10.59
N ASN A 90 -4.54 -15.25 -9.42
CA ASN A 90 -4.71 -15.93 -8.14
C ASN A 90 -6.14 -16.42 -7.91
N ILE A 91 -7.14 -15.65 -8.36
CA ILE A 91 -8.55 -16.05 -8.31
C ILE A 91 -8.79 -17.24 -9.26
N ALA A 92 -8.33 -17.13 -10.52
CA ALA A 92 -8.51 -18.19 -11.51
C ALA A 92 -7.80 -19.50 -11.12
N ALA A 93 -6.67 -19.41 -10.40
CA ALA A 93 -5.94 -20.59 -9.91
C ALA A 93 -6.64 -21.34 -8.75
N ARG A 94 -7.60 -20.69 -8.08
CA ARG A 94 -8.23 -21.24 -6.85
C ARG A 94 -9.73 -21.48 -6.97
N LEU A 95 -10.42 -20.82 -7.90
CA LEU A 95 -11.80 -21.11 -8.20
C LEU A 95 -11.91 -22.32 -9.15
N LYS A 96 -13.01 -23.05 -9.04
CA LYS A 96 -13.29 -24.21 -9.91
C LYS A 96 -13.61 -23.75 -11.33
N GLN A 97 -13.28 -24.59 -12.32
CA GLN A 97 -13.74 -24.39 -13.69
C GLN A 97 -15.29 -24.31 -13.70
N GLY A 98 -15.83 -23.38 -14.47
CA GLY A 98 -17.26 -23.06 -14.48
C GLY A 98 -17.69 -21.98 -13.48
N SER A 99 -16.83 -21.62 -12.51
CA SER A 99 -17.12 -20.53 -11.58
C SER A 99 -17.17 -19.18 -12.29
N SER A 100 -17.96 -18.24 -11.73
CA SER A 100 -18.07 -16.89 -12.22
C SER A 100 -17.14 -15.93 -11.48
N VAL A 101 -16.42 -15.11 -12.24
CA VAL A 101 -15.66 -13.97 -11.72
C VAL A 101 -16.26 -12.68 -12.32
N PHE A 102 -16.68 -11.79 -11.45
CA PHE A 102 -17.24 -10.50 -11.86
C PHE A 102 -16.20 -9.41 -11.79
N LEU A 103 -16.16 -8.54 -12.78
CA LEU A 103 -15.30 -7.38 -12.83
C LEU A 103 -16.15 -6.11 -12.89
N VAL A 104 -15.99 -5.23 -11.92
CA VAL A 104 -16.71 -3.96 -11.86
C VAL A 104 -15.76 -2.77 -11.76
N GLY A 105 -16.00 -1.75 -12.56
CA GLY A 105 -15.14 -0.55 -12.54
C GLY A 105 -15.68 0.58 -13.40
N GLU A 106 -15.06 1.74 -13.26
CA GLU A 106 -15.40 2.92 -14.04
C GLU A 106 -14.93 2.80 -15.50
N LYS A 107 -15.72 3.30 -16.45
CA LYS A 107 -15.36 3.36 -17.89
C LYS A 107 -14.05 4.13 -18.08
N LYS A 108 -13.92 5.31 -17.45
CA LYS A 108 -12.70 6.13 -17.49
C LYS A 108 -11.54 5.49 -16.74
N GLY A 109 -11.82 4.62 -15.76
CA GLY A 109 -10.83 3.84 -15.01
C GLY A 109 -10.26 2.63 -15.79
N GLY A 110 -10.72 2.40 -17.03
CA GLY A 110 -10.16 1.37 -17.91
C GLY A 110 -10.76 -0.02 -17.72
N VAL A 111 -11.97 -0.14 -17.14
CA VAL A 111 -12.64 -1.44 -16.93
C VAL A 111 -12.77 -2.28 -18.21
N GLU A 112 -12.99 -1.66 -19.39
CA GLU A 112 -13.06 -2.39 -20.68
C GLU A 112 -11.70 -3.01 -21.06
N ARG A 113 -10.60 -2.30 -20.78
CA ARG A 113 -9.25 -2.85 -20.99
C ARG A 113 -8.97 -3.98 -19.99
N ALA A 114 -9.36 -3.79 -18.75
CA ALA A 114 -9.30 -4.81 -17.71
C ALA A 114 -10.09 -6.06 -18.09
N ALA A 115 -11.32 -5.89 -18.55
CA ALA A 115 -12.18 -6.99 -19.01
C ALA A 115 -11.53 -7.81 -20.14
N LYS A 116 -10.87 -7.16 -21.11
CA LYS A 116 -10.17 -7.86 -22.20
C LYS A 116 -9.05 -8.78 -21.69
N GLN A 117 -8.41 -8.46 -20.57
CA GLN A 117 -7.39 -9.34 -19.98
C GLN A 117 -7.98 -10.63 -19.42
N LEU A 118 -9.22 -10.59 -18.98
CA LEU A 118 -9.94 -11.76 -18.47
C LEU A 118 -10.26 -12.79 -19.55
N GLN A 119 -10.33 -12.40 -20.84
CA GLN A 119 -10.62 -13.31 -21.94
C GLN A 119 -9.65 -14.50 -22.03
N ALA A 120 -8.42 -14.35 -21.49
CA ALA A 120 -7.46 -15.44 -21.42
C ALA A 120 -7.87 -16.57 -20.46
N TYR A 121 -8.84 -16.34 -19.58
CA TYR A 121 -9.28 -17.27 -18.54
C TYR A 121 -10.65 -17.89 -18.82
N GLY A 122 -11.37 -17.44 -19.86
CA GLY A 122 -12.66 -18.01 -20.20
C GLY A 122 -13.60 -17.06 -20.96
N LYS A 123 -14.89 -17.42 -20.95
CA LYS A 123 -15.92 -16.67 -21.66
C LYS A 123 -16.33 -15.42 -20.91
N LEU A 124 -16.19 -14.27 -21.55
CA LEU A 124 -16.49 -12.95 -20.98
C LEU A 124 -17.74 -12.37 -21.61
N ILE A 125 -18.67 -11.87 -20.78
CA ILE A 125 -19.86 -11.12 -21.21
C ILE A 125 -20.02 -9.83 -20.39
N LYS A 126 -20.54 -8.78 -21.03
CA LYS A 126 -20.92 -7.56 -20.32
C LYS A 126 -22.34 -7.70 -19.80
N LEU A 127 -22.53 -7.62 -18.49
CA LEU A 127 -23.85 -7.74 -17.86
C LEU A 127 -24.56 -6.39 -17.75
N ASP A 128 -23.84 -5.31 -17.37
CA ASP A 128 -24.47 -4.02 -17.12
C ASP A 128 -23.52 -2.84 -17.45
N SER A 129 -24.15 -1.67 -17.65
CA SER A 129 -23.45 -0.41 -17.86
C SER A 129 -24.33 0.75 -17.37
N ALA A 130 -24.05 1.26 -16.18
CA ALA A 130 -24.77 2.35 -15.55
C ALA A 130 -23.82 3.22 -14.70
N ARG A 131 -24.24 4.48 -14.38
CA ARG A 131 -23.48 5.38 -13.49
C ARG A 131 -22.01 5.56 -13.87
N HIS A 132 -21.68 5.55 -15.19
CA HIS A 132 -20.32 5.56 -15.71
C HIS A 132 -19.46 4.35 -15.34
N CYS A 133 -20.06 3.30 -14.76
CA CYS A 133 -19.42 2.02 -14.45
C CYS A 133 -19.92 0.92 -15.39
N GLN A 134 -19.18 -0.18 -15.44
CA GLN A 134 -19.56 -1.41 -16.14
C GLN A 134 -19.34 -2.61 -15.25
N LEU A 135 -20.19 -3.61 -15.43
CA LEU A 135 -20.07 -4.94 -14.83
C LEU A 135 -19.89 -5.98 -15.94
N TRP A 136 -18.86 -6.79 -15.79
CA TRP A 136 -18.54 -7.90 -16.68
C TRP A 136 -18.52 -9.21 -15.89
N GLN A 137 -18.97 -10.30 -16.51
CA GLN A 137 -18.89 -11.65 -15.98
C GLN A 137 -17.96 -12.48 -16.84
N LEU A 138 -16.98 -13.10 -16.19
CA LEU A 138 -16.13 -14.15 -16.74
C LEU A 138 -16.62 -15.49 -16.21
N THR A 139 -16.87 -16.45 -17.09
CA THR A 139 -17.01 -17.87 -16.71
C THR A 139 -15.69 -18.55 -16.99
N LEU A 140 -15.03 -19.06 -15.93
CA LEU A 140 -13.74 -19.74 -16.04
C LEU A 140 -13.86 -21.02 -16.86
N ASP A 141 -13.04 -21.16 -17.90
CA ASP A 141 -13.01 -22.37 -18.75
C ASP A 141 -11.64 -23.05 -18.80
N CYS A 142 -10.65 -22.53 -18.07
CA CYS A 142 -9.32 -23.09 -17.96
C CYS A 142 -8.92 -23.33 -16.50
N THR A 143 -7.95 -24.21 -16.30
CA THR A 143 -7.22 -24.35 -15.04
C THR A 143 -5.92 -23.58 -15.11
N VAL A 144 -5.59 -22.87 -14.03
CA VAL A 144 -4.39 -22.05 -13.92
C VAL A 144 -3.56 -22.54 -12.76
N GLU A 145 -2.25 -22.68 -12.95
CA GLU A 145 -1.33 -23.06 -11.88
C GLU A 145 -1.14 -21.90 -10.91
N ALA A 146 -1.24 -22.18 -9.61
CA ALA A 146 -0.98 -21.18 -8.59
C ALA A 146 0.50 -20.84 -8.53
N LYS A 147 0.80 -19.53 -8.43
CA LYS A 147 2.16 -19.01 -8.24
C LYS A 147 2.32 -18.47 -6.83
N ALA A 148 3.54 -18.61 -6.27
CA ALA A 148 3.87 -18.00 -5.00
C ALA A 148 3.87 -16.47 -5.11
N LEU A 149 3.62 -15.76 -4.00
CA LEU A 149 3.63 -14.29 -3.99
C LEU A 149 4.98 -13.73 -4.47
N ALA A 150 6.09 -14.37 -4.10
CA ALA A 150 7.43 -13.96 -4.48
C ALA A 150 7.68 -14.00 -6.01
N ASP A 151 6.99 -14.88 -6.75
CA ASP A 151 7.14 -14.99 -8.21
C ASP A 151 6.56 -13.77 -8.97
N TRP A 152 5.80 -12.93 -8.27
CA TRP A 152 5.22 -11.71 -8.81
C TRP A 152 6.04 -10.46 -8.54
N ALA A 153 7.07 -10.56 -7.70
CA ALA A 153 7.92 -9.43 -7.38
C ALA A 153 8.84 -9.08 -8.55
N GLN A 154 8.90 -7.80 -8.89
CA GLN A 154 9.97 -7.26 -9.73
C GLN A 154 11.16 -6.89 -8.86
N THR A 155 12.37 -7.04 -9.40
CA THR A 155 13.60 -6.69 -8.68
C THR A 155 14.40 -5.68 -9.48
N TYR A 156 14.86 -4.63 -8.82
CA TYR A 156 15.81 -3.66 -9.41
C TYR A 156 16.91 -3.31 -8.42
N THR A 157 18.01 -2.77 -8.95
CA THR A 157 19.22 -2.45 -8.17
C THR A 157 19.27 -0.96 -7.86
N VAL A 158 19.54 -0.62 -6.61
CA VAL A 158 19.83 0.74 -6.15
C VAL A 158 21.27 0.82 -5.69
N ALA A 159 22.10 1.61 -6.39
CA ALA A 159 23.46 1.88 -5.97
C ALA A 159 23.50 2.77 -4.73
N THR A 160 24.25 2.38 -3.71
CA THR A 160 24.44 3.16 -2.48
C THR A 160 25.92 3.22 -2.10
N PRO A 161 26.36 4.22 -1.30
CA PRO A 161 27.73 4.30 -0.80
C PRO A 161 28.18 3.07 0.03
N LYS A 162 27.22 2.29 0.55
CA LYS A 162 27.47 1.04 1.30
C LYS A 162 27.32 -0.21 0.43
N GLY A 163 27.36 -0.07 -0.91
CA GLY A 163 27.15 -1.12 -1.88
C GLY A 163 25.67 -1.23 -2.31
N ASP A 164 25.46 -1.96 -3.38
CA ASP A 164 24.15 -2.09 -4.01
C ASP A 164 23.09 -2.72 -3.11
N LEU A 165 21.85 -2.28 -3.27
CA LEU A 165 20.66 -2.87 -2.71
C LEU A 165 19.80 -3.47 -3.82
N GLN A 166 19.33 -4.69 -3.62
CA GLN A 166 18.34 -5.33 -4.46
C GLN A 166 16.94 -5.06 -3.90
N ILE A 167 16.14 -4.30 -4.61
CA ILE A 167 14.79 -3.93 -4.16
C ILE A 167 13.79 -4.87 -4.81
N CYS A 168 12.93 -5.46 -3.99
CA CYS A 168 11.83 -6.33 -4.41
C CYS A 168 10.51 -5.58 -4.27
N ALA A 169 9.76 -5.42 -5.36
CA ALA A 169 8.48 -4.73 -5.35
C ALA A 169 7.38 -5.60 -5.94
N LEU A 170 6.33 -5.83 -5.17
CA LEU A 170 5.14 -6.55 -5.58
C LEU A 170 4.24 -5.70 -6.47
N PRO A 171 3.29 -6.32 -7.20
CA PRO A 171 2.36 -5.61 -8.06
C PRO A 171 1.59 -4.51 -7.33
N GLY A 172 1.55 -3.32 -7.91
CA GLY A 172 0.81 -2.16 -7.36
C GLY A 172 1.59 -1.31 -6.36
N VAL A 173 2.75 -1.75 -5.91
CA VAL A 173 3.61 -0.96 -5.03
C VAL A 173 4.22 0.20 -5.78
N PHE A 174 4.35 1.35 -5.12
CA PHE A 174 4.93 2.56 -5.70
C PHE A 174 6.37 2.32 -6.17
N SER A 175 6.71 2.83 -7.37
CA SER A 175 8.03 2.65 -8.01
C SER A 175 8.46 1.19 -8.09
N GLN A 176 7.60 0.36 -8.69
CA GLN A 176 7.76 -1.09 -8.75
C GLN A 176 9.01 -1.55 -9.53
N ASP A 177 9.47 -0.77 -10.50
CA ASP A 177 10.51 -1.16 -11.47
C ASP A 177 11.75 -0.24 -11.49
N HIS A 178 11.74 0.84 -10.73
CA HIS A 178 12.84 1.80 -10.67
C HIS A 178 12.84 2.60 -9.38
N LEU A 179 13.98 3.23 -9.06
CA LEU A 179 14.10 4.14 -7.93
C LEU A 179 13.34 5.45 -8.20
N ASP A 180 12.45 5.81 -7.28
CA ASP A 180 11.74 7.10 -7.32
C ASP A 180 12.71 8.28 -7.19
N VAL A 181 12.43 9.38 -7.91
CA VAL A 181 13.27 10.58 -7.93
C VAL A 181 13.38 11.22 -6.55
N GLY A 182 12.29 11.31 -5.79
CA GLY A 182 12.29 11.85 -4.43
C GLY A 182 13.17 11.01 -3.50
N THR A 183 13.03 9.68 -3.57
CA THR A 183 13.89 8.76 -2.80
C THR A 183 15.35 8.89 -3.22
N ALA A 184 15.66 9.03 -4.53
CA ALA A 184 17.03 9.24 -5.00
C ALA A 184 17.65 10.52 -4.45
N VAL A 185 16.88 11.62 -4.37
CA VAL A 185 17.31 12.88 -3.74
C VAL A 185 17.51 12.72 -2.23
N PHE A 186 16.75 11.84 -1.57
CA PHE A 186 16.80 11.64 -0.14
C PHE A 186 17.96 10.75 0.33
N LEU A 187 18.31 9.70 -0.44
CA LEU A 187 19.31 8.70 -0.07
C LEU A 187 20.63 9.26 0.49
N PRO A 188 21.26 10.32 -0.11
CA PRO A 188 22.51 10.86 0.42
C PRO A 188 22.43 11.41 1.84
N TYR A 189 21.23 11.83 2.27
CA TYR A 189 21.00 12.43 3.59
C TYR A 189 20.71 11.39 4.68
N LEU A 190 20.36 10.17 4.33
CA LEU A 190 20.03 9.12 5.29
C LEU A 190 21.21 8.73 6.19
N SER A 191 22.45 8.97 5.75
CA SER A 191 23.64 8.78 6.60
C SER A 191 23.73 9.78 7.77
N GLN A 192 22.96 10.85 7.74
CA GLN A 192 22.90 11.88 8.80
C GLN A 192 21.80 11.55 9.83
N VAL A 193 20.91 10.60 9.55
CA VAL A 193 19.82 10.21 10.45
C VAL A 193 20.40 9.57 11.71
N THR A 194 19.93 10.03 12.87
CA THR A 194 20.36 9.48 14.17
C THR A 194 20.01 8.00 14.27
N SER A 195 21.00 7.17 14.60
CA SER A 195 20.84 5.73 14.74
C SER A 195 19.98 5.32 15.94
N GLY A 196 19.35 4.16 15.87
CA GLY A 196 18.54 3.56 16.92
C GLY A 196 17.17 3.13 16.40
N LYS A 197 16.09 3.42 17.13
CA LYS A 197 14.72 3.11 16.73
C LYS A 197 14.25 4.14 15.69
N ILE A 198 14.05 3.73 14.44
CA ILE A 198 13.70 4.59 13.32
C ILE A 198 12.40 4.09 12.69
N ALA A 199 11.41 4.95 12.53
CA ALA A 199 10.22 4.63 11.75
C ALA A 199 10.40 5.14 10.31
N ASP A 200 10.17 4.26 9.34
CA ASP A 200 10.02 4.57 7.92
C ASP A 200 8.53 4.60 7.59
N PHE A 201 7.95 5.79 7.52
CA PHE A 201 6.52 5.98 7.31
C PHE A 201 6.19 6.09 5.82
N GLY A 202 5.39 5.14 5.33
CA GLY A 202 5.17 4.91 3.91
C GLY A 202 6.35 4.16 3.29
N CYS A 203 6.69 3.00 3.85
CA CYS A 203 7.93 2.28 3.51
C CYS A 203 7.99 1.76 2.07
N GLY A 204 6.83 1.55 1.42
CA GLY A 204 6.76 1.06 0.04
C GLY A 204 7.51 -0.25 -0.18
N ALA A 205 8.44 -0.27 -1.14
CA ALA A 205 9.29 -1.44 -1.39
C ALA A 205 10.51 -1.55 -0.45
N GLY A 206 10.61 -0.68 0.56
CA GLY A 206 11.62 -0.76 1.61
C GLY A 206 12.99 -0.21 1.26
N VAL A 207 13.11 0.67 0.27
CA VAL A 207 14.39 1.27 -0.14
C VAL A 207 15.07 2.00 1.02
N ILE A 208 14.33 2.91 1.68
CA ILE A 208 14.81 3.72 2.81
C ILE A 208 15.10 2.80 4.01
N SER A 209 14.15 1.93 4.35
CA SER A 209 14.28 0.94 5.42
C SER A 209 15.53 0.08 5.28
N ALA A 210 15.74 -0.53 4.11
CA ALA A 210 16.89 -1.41 3.84
C ALA A 210 18.23 -0.63 3.87
N TYR A 211 18.25 0.58 3.35
CA TYR A 211 19.46 1.39 3.39
C TYR A 211 19.83 1.81 4.82
N LEU A 212 18.87 2.23 5.63
CA LEU A 212 19.11 2.56 7.05
C LEU A 212 19.59 1.35 7.86
N ALA A 213 19.03 0.16 7.59
CA ALA A 213 19.53 -1.08 8.22
C ALA A 213 20.95 -1.41 7.80
N LYS A 214 21.30 -1.22 6.51
CA LYS A 214 22.66 -1.44 5.97
C LYS A 214 23.68 -0.41 6.48
N LEU A 215 23.25 0.82 6.76
CA LEU A 215 24.11 1.89 7.30
C LEU A 215 24.63 1.55 8.70
N ASN A 216 23.79 0.99 9.57
CA ASN A 216 24.17 0.67 10.94
C ASN A 216 23.42 -0.59 11.44
N PRO A 217 24.13 -1.65 11.84
CA PRO A 217 23.52 -2.89 12.37
C PRO A 217 22.73 -2.69 13.67
N GLU A 218 22.96 -1.60 14.41
CA GLU A 218 22.22 -1.26 15.63
C GLU A 218 20.86 -0.60 15.34
N ASN A 219 20.57 -0.24 14.09
CA ASN A 219 19.29 0.34 13.73
C ASN A 219 18.18 -0.70 13.83
N ARG A 220 17.08 -0.31 14.48
CA ARG A 220 15.82 -1.03 14.50
C ARG A 220 14.80 -0.22 13.70
N ILE A 221 14.41 -0.75 12.56
CA ILE A 221 13.53 -0.09 11.59
C ILE A 221 12.10 -0.57 11.81
N PHE A 222 11.20 0.38 12.05
CA PHE A 222 9.76 0.18 12.03
C PHE A 222 9.26 0.60 10.65
N ALA A 223 9.06 -0.38 9.77
CA ALA A 223 8.53 -0.16 8.43
C ALA A 223 7.00 -0.08 8.51
N LEU A 224 6.48 1.11 8.29
CA LEU A 224 5.06 1.43 8.45
C LEU A 224 4.43 1.75 7.11
N ASP A 225 3.34 1.07 6.76
CA ASP A 225 2.57 1.37 5.54
C ASP A 225 1.11 1.00 5.74
N VAL A 226 0.23 1.58 4.94
CA VAL A 226 -1.19 1.23 4.87
C VAL A 226 -1.44 0.02 3.97
N ASP A 227 -0.50 -0.28 3.07
CA ASP A 227 -0.61 -1.26 2.00
C ASP A 227 0.14 -2.56 2.34
N ALA A 228 -0.58 -3.69 2.37
CA ALA A 228 0.00 -5.01 2.66
C ALA A 228 1.03 -5.46 1.60
N PHE A 229 0.87 -5.06 0.32
CA PHE A 229 1.86 -5.36 -0.73
C PHE A 229 3.16 -4.58 -0.49
N ALA A 230 3.09 -3.34 -0.01
CA ALA A 230 4.25 -2.55 0.37
C ALA A 230 5.00 -3.21 1.55
N LEU A 231 4.27 -3.61 2.58
CA LEU A 231 4.84 -4.30 3.75
C LEU A 231 5.53 -5.61 3.37
N ALA A 232 4.88 -6.44 2.55
CA ALA A 232 5.46 -7.68 2.04
C ALA A 232 6.68 -7.42 1.14
N SER A 233 6.65 -6.38 0.32
CA SER A 233 7.80 -5.96 -0.52
C SER A 233 9.00 -5.55 0.33
N THR A 234 8.78 -4.79 1.41
CA THR A 234 9.83 -4.42 2.36
C THR A 234 10.46 -5.64 3.00
N GLN A 235 9.66 -6.62 3.42
CA GLN A 235 10.17 -7.89 3.96
C GLN A 235 11.05 -8.63 2.94
N MET A 236 10.57 -8.79 1.68
CA MET A 236 11.33 -9.42 0.60
C MET A 236 12.62 -8.68 0.28
N THR A 237 12.61 -7.34 0.34
CA THR A 237 13.80 -6.52 0.14
C THR A 237 14.86 -6.79 1.22
N PHE A 238 14.46 -6.91 2.48
CA PHE A 238 15.38 -7.28 3.57
C PHE A 238 15.98 -8.67 3.36
N GLU A 239 15.16 -9.65 3.07
CA GLU A 239 15.59 -11.03 2.81
C GLU A 239 16.55 -11.12 1.63
N LYS A 240 16.24 -10.43 0.51
CA LYS A 240 17.08 -10.41 -0.70
C LYS A 240 18.45 -9.83 -0.45
N ASN A 241 18.58 -8.86 0.46
CA ASN A 241 19.84 -8.22 0.83
C ASN A 241 20.50 -8.88 2.05
N GLN A 242 19.98 -9.98 2.57
CA GLN A 242 20.50 -10.69 3.74
C GLN A 242 20.66 -9.77 4.97
N LEU A 243 19.76 -8.78 5.10
CA LEU A 243 19.72 -7.91 6.27
C LEU A 243 19.14 -8.67 7.47
N SER A 244 19.59 -8.30 8.67
CA SER A 244 19.15 -8.98 9.89
C SER A 244 17.64 -8.81 10.12
N PRO A 245 16.87 -9.89 10.28
CA PRO A 245 15.44 -9.80 10.58
C PRO A 245 15.16 -9.11 11.93
N GLN A 246 16.14 -9.08 12.87
CA GLN A 246 16.02 -8.39 14.15
C GLN A 246 16.05 -6.86 13.97
N GLN A 247 16.53 -6.36 12.83
CA GLN A 247 16.49 -4.93 12.51
C GLN A 247 15.15 -4.46 11.97
N LEU A 248 14.23 -5.34 11.61
CA LEU A 248 12.98 -5.01 10.94
C LEU A 248 11.76 -5.38 11.79
N GLU A 249 10.87 -4.43 11.97
CA GLU A 249 9.52 -4.63 12.46
C GLU A 249 8.53 -4.01 11.47
N ILE A 250 7.68 -4.84 10.90
CA ILE A 250 6.70 -4.43 9.90
C ILE A 250 5.35 -4.22 10.59
N LYS A 251 4.69 -3.09 10.30
CA LYS A 251 3.38 -2.79 10.87
C LYS A 251 2.47 -2.08 9.87
N ALA A 252 1.26 -2.61 9.69
CA ALA A 252 0.20 -1.89 9.01
C ALA A 252 -0.31 -0.75 9.89
N VAL A 253 -0.46 0.44 9.30
CA VAL A 253 -0.89 1.64 10.02
C VAL A 253 -1.87 2.46 9.17
N SER A 254 -2.80 3.15 9.82
CA SER A 254 -3.70 4.11 9.18
C SER A 254 -3.07 5.51 9.06
N GLY A 255 -2.17 5.83 9.96
CA GLY A 255 -1.47 7.11 10.05
C GLY A 255 -0.28 7.04 10.99
N ILE A 256 0.40 8.17 11.16
CA ILE A 256 1.57 8.26 12.04
C ILE A 256 1.19 8.07 13.53
N GLU A 257 -0.08 8.25 13.87
CA GLU A 257 -0.60 8.05 15.23
C GLU A 257 -0.44 6.60 15.70
N ASP A 258 -0.37 5.65 14.77
CA ASP A 258 -0.17 4.22 15.06
C ASP A 258 1.30 3.84 15.21
N ALA A 259 2.23 4.79 14.97
CA ALA A 259 3.67 4.55 15.10
C ALA A 259 4.08 4.31 16.56
N PRO A 260 5.20 3.58 16.78
CA PRO A 260 5.79 3.46 18.11
C PRO A 260 6.16 4.81 18.72
N LEU A 261 6.27 4.83 20.05
CA LEU A 261 6.73 6.00 20.80
C LEU A 261 8.25 5.93 21.06
N PHE A 262 8.83 7.06 21.45
CA PHE A 262 10.24 7.20 21.81
C PHE A 262 11.21 6.84 20.67
N LEU A 263 10.85 7.19 19.46
CA LEU A 263 11.67 7.00 18.27
C LEU A 263 12.87 7.97 18.26
N HIS A 264 14.00 7.51 17.74
CA HIS A 264 15.19 8.33 17.50
C HIS A 264 15.00 9.18 16.23
N ALA A 265 14.34 8.61 15.22
CA ALA A 265 14.01 9.33 14.00
C ALA A 265 12.71 8.79 13.39
N ILE A 266 12.06 9.65 12.62
CA ILE A 266 11.01 9.31 11.67
C ILE A 266 11.51 9.78 10.31
N VAL A 267 11.51 8.90 9.33
CA VAL A 267 11.86 9.18 7.93
C VAL A 267 10.65 8.91 7.04
N SER A 268 10.47 9.67 5.96
CA SER A 268 9.37 9.44 5.04
C SER A 268 9.63 10.04 3.66
N ASN A 269 9.23 9.30 2.63
CA ASN A 269 8.89 9.83 1.32
C ASN A 269 7.38 9.67 1.14
N PRO A 270 6.56 10.57 1.70
CA PRO A 270 5.12 10.38 1.74
C PRO A 270 4.50 10.50 0.34
N PRO A 271 3.37 9.80 0.07
CA PRO A 271 2.72 9.82 -1.23
C PRO A 271 2.22 11.23 -1.61
N PHE A 272 2.56 11.68 -2.82
CA PHE A 272 2.28 13.05 -3.31
C PHE A 272 1.19 13.13 -4.37
N HIS A 273 0.44 12.06 -4.63
CA HIS A 273 -0.48 12.03 -5.76
C HIS A 273 -1.65 13.00 -5.55
N GLN A 274 -1.65 14.06 -6.36
CA GLN A 274 -2.80 14.94 -6.55
C GLN A 274 -4.01 14.09 -6.96
N GLY A 275 -5.07 14.09 -6.15
CA GLY A 275 -6.34 13.45 -6.47
C GLY A 275 -6.88 12.44 -5.46
N ILE A 276 -6.15 12.08 -4.41
CA ILE A 276 -6.66 11.29 -3.30
C ILE A 276 -6.53 12.13 -2.03
N GLN A 277 -7.62 12.75 -1.58
CA GLN A 277 -7.67 13.60 -0.38
C GLN A 277 -7.11 12.90 0.86
N THR A 278 -7.29 11.57 0.96
CA THR A 278 -6.84 10.74 2.08
C THR A 278 -5.31 10.72 2.22
N ASN A 279 -4.56 10.64 1.12
CA ASN A 279 -3.09 10.58 1.17
C ASN A 279 -2.47 11.93 1.55
N TYR A 280 -3.06 13.02 1.10
CA TYR A 280 -2.60 14.36 1.46
C TYR A 280 -2.85 14.64 2.96
N ALA A 281 -4.00 14.24 3.48
CA ALA A 281 -4.32 14.37 4.91
C ALA A 281 -3.34 13.58 5.80
N ALA A 282 -2.98 12.35 5.43
CA ALA A 282 -2.01 11.54 6.18
C ALA A 282 -0.62 12.20 6.22
N SER A 283 -0.17 12.77 5.10
CA SER A 283 1.13 13.45 5.01
C SER A 283 1.15 14.77 5.78
N GLU A 284 0.06 15.53 5.78
CA GLU A 284 -0.07 16.71 6.64
C GLU A 284 -0.07 16.34 8.12
N THR A 285 -0.79 15.27 8.48
CA THR A 285 -0.83 14.76 9.85
C THR A 285 0.55 14.32 10.29
N LEU A 286 1.34 13.65 9.43
CA LEU A 286 2.74 13.33 9.68
C LEU A 286 3.53 14.60 10.08
N CYS A 287 3.44 15.69 9.32
CA CYS A 287 4.14 16.93 9.62
C CYS A 287 3.70 17.56 10.94
N LYS A 288 2.40 17.45 11.28
CA LYS A 288 1.79 18.10 12.45
C LYS A 288 1.99 17.32 13.76
N THR A 289 2.00 15.98 13.70
CA THR A 289 1.90 15.14 14.91
C THR A 289 3.10 14.24 15.17
N SER A 290 3.99 14.02 14.20
CA SER A 290 5.16 13.14 14.33
C SER A 290 6.05 13.44 15.54
N ARG A 291 6.13 14.71 15.96
CA ARG A 291 6.88 15.11 17.15
C ARG A 291 6.50 14.32 18.42
N ARG A 292 5.23 13.91 18.55
CA ARG A 292 4.72 13.17 19.71
C ARG A 292 5.30 11.76 19.83
N HIS A 293 5.79 11.20 18.72
CA HIS A 293 6.38 9.86 18.64
C HIS A 293 7.89 9.86 18.85
N LEU A 294 8.51 11.04 18.82
CA LEU A 294 9.93 11.21 18.95
C LEU A 294 10.36 11.37 20.44
N LYS A 295 11.50 10.83 20.77
CA LYS A 295 12.17 11.10 22.05
C LYS A 295 12.74 12.52 22.09
N SER A 296 13.25 12.96 23.24
CA SER A 296 14.06 14.18 23.37
C SER A 296 15.27 14.11 22.43
N GLY A 297 15.46 15.16 21.60
CA GLY A 297 16.47 15.19 20.52
C GLY A 297 16.17 14.28 19.32
N GLY A 298 14.98 13.68 19.24
CA GLY A 298 14.56 12.87 18.08
C GLY A 298 14.31 13.71 16.83
N GLU A 299 14.43 13.09 15.67
CA GLU A 299 14.51 13.75 14.36
C GLU A 299 13.35 13.38 13.44
N LEU A 300 12.91 14.35 12.65
CA LEU A 300 12.01 14.15 11.50
C LEU A 300 12.76 14.47 10.21
N TRP A 301 12.74 13.54 9.25
CA TRP A 301 13.32 13.68 7.93
C TRP A 301 12.27 13.36 6.87
N ILE A 302 11.96 14.30 5.98
CA ILE A 302 10.98 14.11 4.92
C ILE A 302 11.56 14.57 3.60
N VAL A 303 11.37 13.79 2.53
CA VAL A 303 11.50 14.29 1.17
C VAL A 303 10.12 14.61 0.62
N ALA A 304 9.96 15.78 0.01
CA ALA A 304 8.68 16.26 -0.47
C ALA A 304 8.81 17.10 -1.73
N ASN A 305 7.78 17.11 -2.57
CA ASN A 305 7.70 18.03 -3.70
C ASN A 305 7.85 19.47 -3.24
N ARG A 306 8.63 20.26 -3.98
CA ARG A 306 9.01 21.65 -3.70
C ARG A 306 7.84 22.57 -3.39
N PHE A 307 6.69 22.37 -4.04
CA PHE A 307 5.52 23.25 -3.92
C PHE A 307 4.61 22.92 -2.74
N LEU A 308 4.90 21.84 -1.98
CA LEU A 308 4.13 21.50 -0.79
C LEU A 308 4.50 22.39 0.39
N ASN A 309 3.51 22.74 1.21
CA ASN A 309 3.67 23.61 2.37
C ASN A 309 4.20 22.89 3.62
N TYR A 310 4.82 21.73 3.47
CA TYR A 310 5.34 20.93 4.59
C TYR A 310 6.36 21.66 5.46
N PRO A 311 7.28 22.50 4.93
CA PRO A 311 8.15 23.29 5.79
C PRO A 311 7.41 24.13 6.84
N ILE A 312 6.29 24.75 6.46
CA ILE A 312 5.46 25.57 7.36
C ILE A 312 4.80 24.68 8.43
N LEU A 313 4.24 23.53 8.04
CA LEU A 313 3.60 22.61 8.97
C LEU A 313 4.59 22.01 9.97
N ILE A 314 5.79 21.69 9.51
CA ILE A 314 6.88 21.16 10.36
C ILE A 314 7.36 22.26 11.31
N GLU A 315 7.56 23.49 10.84
CA GLU A 315 7.98 24.62 11.68
C GLU A 315 6.95 24.92 12.78
N GLN A 316 5.66 24.87 12.47
CA GLN A 316 4.57 25.03 13.46
C GLN A 316 4.61 23.95 14.54
N SER A 317 4.97 22.70 14.20
CA SER A 317 5.01 21.59 15.14
C SER A 317 6.32 21.52 15.93
N PHE A 318 7.46 21.75 15.28
CA PHE A 318 8.80 21.57 15.86
C PHE A 318 9.45 22.87 16.34
N GLY A 319 8.93 24.04 15.91
CA GLY A 319 9.53 25.35 16.13
C GLY A 319 10.64 25.69 15.14
N GLN A 320 11.01 24.74 14.29
CA GLN A 320 12.02 24.93 13.23
C GLN A 320 11.82 23.91 12.11
N CYS A 321 12.22 24.26 10.90
CA CYS A 321 12.36 23.36 9.76
C CYS A 321 13.55 23.77 8.91
N THR A 322 14.49 22.86 8.70
CA THR A 322 15.68 23.10 7.87
C THR A 322 15.50 22.42 6.52
N VAL A 323 15.66 23.17 5.43
CA VAL A 323 15.75 22.62 4.08
C VAL A 323 17.20 22.19 3.84
N LYS A 324 17.47 20.88 3.80
CA LYS A 324 18.82 20.34 3.56
C LYS A 324 19.24 20.45 2.10
N THR A 325 18.29 20.31 1.19
CA THR A 325 18.48 20.50 -0.26
C THR A 325 17.15 20.82 -0.94
N ASP A 326 17.25 21.48 -2.10
CA ASP A 326 16.14 21.74 -3.01
C ASP A 326 16.63 21.47 -4.43
N GLN A 327 16.36 20.26 -4.95
CA GLN A 327 16.82 19.83 -6.27
C GLN A 327 15.84 18.85 -6.93
N GLN A 328 15.84 18.80 -8.25
CA GLN A 328 14.99 17.91 -9.06
C GLN A 328 13.48 18.03 -8.73
N GLY A 329 13.04 19.20 -8.26
CA GLY A 329 11.64 19.42 -7.86
C GLY A 329 11.27 18.95 -6.45
N PHE A 330 12.25 18.47 -5.68
CA PHE A 330 12.07 17.95 -4.32
C PHE A 330 12.90 18.71 -3.31
N LYS A 331 12.41 18.80 -2.08
CA LYS A 331 13.12 19.27 -0.90
C LYS A 331 13.32 18.15 0.09
N VAL A 332 14.52 18.06 0.68
CA VAL A 332 14.74 17.25 1.89
C VAL A 332 14.62 18.18 3.10
N LEU A 333 13.68 17.86 3.96
CA LEU A 333 13.31 18.64 5.13
C LEU A 333 13.78 17.91 6.40
N PHE A 334 14.27 18.69 7.36
CA PHE A 334 14.76 18.22 8.64
C PHE A 334 14.19 19.07 9.77
N ALA A 335 13.78 18.40 10.85
CA ALA A 335 13.46 19.02 12.13
C ALA A 335 13.87 18.11 13.27
N SER A 336 14.10 18.66 14.46
CA SER A 336 14.40 17.89 15.66
C SER A 336 13.63 18.43 16.86
N THR A 337 13.31 17.54 17.80
CA THR A 337 12.80 17.92 19.11
C THR A 337 13.94 18.54 19.93
N GLN A 338 13.64 19.52 20.79
CA GLN A 338 14.66 20.09 21.69
C GLN A 338 15.19 19.02 22.63
N LYS A 339 16.52 19.03 22.89
CA LYS A 339 17.12 18.21 23.94
C LYS A 339 16.68 18.77 25.30
N ASN A 340 16.19 17.91 26.19
CA ASN A 340 15.92 18.31 27.57
C ASN A 340 17.27 18.65 28.23
N ALA A 341 17.35 19.83 28.86
CA ALA A 341 18.55 20.30 29.53
C ALA A 341 18.98 19.45 30.77
N LYS A 342 18.28 18.35 31.05
CA LYS A 342 18.54 17.44 32.18
C LYS A 342 19.26 16.14 31.81
N GLU A 343 19.62 15.93 30.54
CA GLU A 343 20.31 14.69 30.08
C GLU A 343 21.76 14.95 29.62
N SER A 344 22.39 16.06 30.10
CA SER A 344 23.81 16.36 29.88
C SER A 344 24.67 15.99 31.09
#